data_7e54ce2b97468fb5f5f0f0cf227f8707
#
_entry.id   7e54ce2b97468fb5f5f0f0cf227f8707
#
_cell.length_a   1.000
_cell.length_b   1.000
_cell.length_c   1.000
_cell.angle_alpha   90.00
_cell.angle_beta   90.00
_cell.angle_gamma   90.00
#
_symmetry.space_group_name_H-M   'P 1'
#
loop_
_entity.id
_entity.type
_entity.pdbx_description
1 polymer ?
#
loop_
_entity_poly.entity_id
_entity_poly.type
_entity_poly.pdbx_seq_one_letter_code
_entity_poly.pdbx_strand_id
1 'polypeptide(L)'
;MREILGKKKGIRDSVLNELIALYDVQVPLGQLISAELALKLADITEFINREISLYISRSGQITNIVIGGNDSVELPAVEGRRGIGRLSGIRCVHTHPNGNPVLSGVDFSALKNNKFDAMVTIGVTAPDYTQSILSFGMIVGLDKEEQFICAEYGPFSLEEAEAINFLNVINTIERILDKKTSSSS
;
A
#
# COMPACT_ATOMS: atom_id res chain seq x y z
N MET A 1 11.68 -11.57 12.59
CA MET A 1 10.67 -12.64 12.82
C MET A 1 9.44 -12.31 11.98
N ARG A 2 8.92 -13.29 11.24
CA ARG A 2 7.70 -13.13 10.42
C ARG A 2 6.48 -13.29 11.32
N GLU A 3 5.77 -12.22 11.57
CA GLU A 3 4.58 -12.23 12.42
C GLU A 3 3.45 -11.43 11.81
N ILE A 4 2.22 -11.74 12.19
CA ILE A 4 1.05 -10.94 11.86
C ILE A 4 0.82 -9.96 13.02
N LEU A 5 0.77 -8.68 12.70
CA LEU A 5 0.51 -7.60 13.66
C LEU A 5 -0.99 -7.27 13.73
N GLY A 6 -1.38 -6.52 14.75
CA GLY A 6 -2.72 -5.96 14.88
C GLY A 6 -3.77 -6.88 15.50
N LYS A 7 -5.00 -6.78 15.03
CA LYS A 7 -6.20 -7.36 15.68
C LYS A 7 -6.44 -8.81 15.26
N LYS A 8 -5.69 -9.74 15.84
CA LYS A 8 -5.77 -11.19 15.52
C LYS A 8 -6.90 -11.94 16.23
N LYS A 9 -7.49 -11.37 17.29
CA LYS A 9 -8.52 -12.05 18.08
C LYS A 9 -9.72 -12.44 17.23
N GLY A 10 -10.09 -13.72 17.29
CA GLY A 10 -11.21 -14.29 16.53
C GLY A 10 -10.87 -14.69 15.08
N ILE A 11 -9.63 -14.53 14.65
CA ILE A 11 -9.16 -15.03 13.35
C ILE A 11 -8.72 -16.49 13.53
N ARG A 12 -9.16 -17.36 12.61
CA ARG A 12 -8.78 -18.77 12.59
C ARG A 12 -7.29 -18.95 12.26
N ASP A 13 -6.65 -19.93 12.88
CA ASP A 13 -5.24 -20.24 12.62
C ASP A 13 -4.95 -20.53 11.15
N SER A 14 -5.89 -21.15 10.43
CA SER A 14 -5.74 -21.39 8.99
C SER A 14 -5.57 -20.09 8.20
N VAL A 15 -6.32 -19.04 8.55
CA VAL A 15 -6.22 -17.73 7.91
C VAL A 15 -4.91 -17.02 8.31
N LEU A 16 -4.53 -17.11 9.57
CA LEU A 16 -3.23 -16.57 10.02
C LEU A 16 -2.06 -17.24 9.28
N ASN A 17 -2.14 -18.56 9.08
CA ASN A 17 -1.13 -19.30 8.31
C ASN A 17 -1.10 -18.88 6.83
N GLU A 18 -2.26 -18.63 6.22
CA GLU A 18 -2.33 -18.07 4.85
C GLU A 18 -1.68 -16.70 4.76
N LEU A 19 -1.93 -15.82 5.74
CA LEU A 19 -1.30 -14.50 5.80
C LEU A 19 0.22 -14.62 6.01
N ILE A 20 0.68 -15.51 6.88
CA ILE A 20 2.12 -15.74 7.10
C ILE A 20 2.79 -16.23 5.80
N ALA A 21 2.12 -17.07 5.03
CA ALA A 21 2.63 -17.54 3.75
C ALA A 21 2.85 -16.40 2.73
N LEU A 22 2.17 -15.28 2.87
CA LEU A 22 2.38 -14.12 2.00
C LEU A 22 3.80 -13.52 2.13
N TYR A 23 4.47 -13.73 3.25
CA TYR A 23 5.88 -13.30 3.38
C TYR A 23 6.83 -13.98 2.39
N ASP A 24 6.44 -15.10 1.80
CA ASP A 24 7.19 -15.81 0.78
C ASP A 24 6.83 -15.35 -0.65
N VAL A 25 5.82 -14.51 -0.80
CA VAL A 25 5.41 -13.94 -2.08
C VAL A 25 6.39 -12.84 -2.49
N GLN A 26 6.84 -12.90 -3.72
CA GLN A 26 7.69 -11.89 -4.33
C GLN A 26 6.89 -11.15 -5.39
N VAL A 27 6.62 -9.86 -5.16
CA VAL A 27 6.03 -9.01 -6.19
C VAL A 27 7.09 -8.74 -7.26
N PRO A 28 6.80 -8.94 -8.55
CA PRO A 28 7.77 -8.69 -9.60
C PRO A 28 8.32 -7.26 -9.57
N LEU A 29 9.60 -7.12 -9.85
CA LEU A 29 10.27 -5.82 -9.85
C LEU A 29 9.59 -4.87 -10.85
N GLY A 30 9.29 -3.68 -10.38
CA GLY A 30 8.62 -2.65 -11.19
C GLY A 30 7.10 -2.65 -11.14
N GLN A 31 6.48 -3.69 -10.62
CA GLN A 31 5.03 -3.72 -10.42
C GLN A 31 4.62 -3.04 -9.09
N LEU A 32 3.47 -2.38 -9.11
CA LEU A 32 2.83 -1.85 -7.90
C LEU A 32 2.39 -2.99 -6.98
N ILE A 33 1.66 -3.93 -7.54
CA ILE A 33 1.18 -5.18 -6.93
C ILE A 33 0.87 -6.17 -8.04
N SER A 34 1.01 -7.47 -7.76
CA SER A 34 0.52 -8.50 -8.69
C SER A 34 -0.99 -8.70 -8.53
N ALA A 35 -1.68 -9.03 -9.62
CA ALA A 35 -3.11 -9.34 -9.59
C ALA A 35 -3.41 -10.53 -8.67
N GLU A 36 -2.56 -11.53 -8.67
CA GLU A 36 -2.67 -12.70 -7.79
C GLU A 36 -2.64 -12.32 -6.31
N LEU A 37 -1.68 -11.48 -5.90
CA LEU A 37 -1.59 -11.01 -4.51
C LEU A 37 -2.80 -10.16 -4.13
N ALA A 38 -3.23 -9.26 -5.01
CA ALA A 38 -4.40 -8.42 -4.78
C ALA A 38 -5.69 -9.25 -4.62
N LEU A 39 -5.89 -10.27 -5.46
CA LEU A 39 -7.01 -11.21 -5.33
C LEU A 39 -6.96 -12.00 -4.03
N LYS A 40 -5.78 -12.45 -3.63
CA LYS A 40 -5.60 -13.18 -2.37
C LYS A 40 -5.95 -12.31 -1.15
N LEU A 41 -5.54 -11.05 -1.15
CA LEU A 41 -5.91 -10.11 -0.10
C LEU A 41 -7.41 -9.82 -0.08
N ALA A 42 -8.03 -9.68 -1.25
CA ALA A 42 -9.46 -9.46 -1.36
C ALA A 42 -10.27 -10.66 -0.84
N ASP A 43 -9.87 -11.89 -1.18
CA ASP A 43 -10.48 -13.13 -0.70
C ASP A 43 -10.42 -13.23 0.83
N ILE A 44 -9.25 -13.05 1.42
CA ILE A 44 -9.07 -13.09 2.88
C ILE A 44 -9.88 -11.98 3.55
N THR A 45 -9.83 -10.75 3.02
CA THR A 45 -10.56 -9.59 3.57
C THR A 45 -12.07 -9.83 3.56
N GLU A 46 -12.63 -10.34 2.44
CA GLU A 46 -14.05 -10.69 2.37
C GLU A 46 -14.40 -11.74 3.43
N PHE A 47 -13.56 -12.76 3.59
CA PHE A 47 -13.79 -13.83 4.54
C PHE A 47 -13.79 -13.37 6.01
N ILE A 48 -12.81 -12.52 6.40
CA ILE A 48 -12.69 -12.07 7.80
C ILE A 48 -13.42 -10.76 8.08
N ASN A 49 -13.85 -10.04 7.05
CA ASN A 49 -14.48 -8.71 7.12
C ASN A 49 -13.66 -7.71 7.95
N ARG A 50 -12.34 -7.67 7.71
CA ARG A 50 -11.40 -6.73 8.33
C ARG A 50 -10.40 -6.24 7.30
N GLU A 51 -9.90 -5.03 7.51
CA GLU A 51 -8.79 -4.50 6.73
C GLU A 51 -7.52 -5.33 6.94
N ILE A 52 -6.80 -5.55 5.85
CA ILE A 52 -5.45 -6.13 5.87
C ILE A 52 -4.53 -5.10 5.24
N SER A 53 -3.38 -4.88 5.85
CA SER A 53 -2.35 -4.00 5.32
C SER A 53 -1.03 -4.75 5.15
N LEU A 54 -0.37 -4.51 4.01
CA LEU A 54 0.96 -5.03 3.71
C LEU A 54 1.94 -3.88 3.49
N TYR A 55 3.16 -4.03 3.99
CA TYR A 55 4.30 -3.25 3.53
C TYR A 55 5.10 -4.06 2.53
N ILE A 56 5.36 -3.47 1.37
CA ILE A 56 6.12 -4.09 0.29
C ILE A 56 7.31 -3.20 -0.04
N SER A 57 8.52 -3.75 0.03
CA SER A 57 9.75 -3.04 -0.33
C SER A 57 9.84 -2.82 -1.85
N ARG A 58 10.77 -1.96 -2.31
CA ARG A 58 11.01 -1.75 -3.75
C ARG A 58 11.46 -3.02 -4.46
N SER A 59 12.14 -3.92 -3.76
CA SER A 59 12.51 -5.22 -4.31
C SER A 59 11.34 -6.20 -4.42
N GLY A 60 10.15 -5.84 -3.93
CA GLY A 60 8.94 -6.65 -4.00
C GLY A 60 8.74 -7.60 -2.83
N GLN A 61 9.54 -7.50 -1.78
CA GLN A 61 9.41 -8.33 -0.58
C GLN A 61 8.35 -7.76 0.36
N ILE A 62 7.48 -8.61 0.89
CA ILE A 62 6.54 -8.26 1.94
C ILE A 62 7.29 -8.24 3.27
N THR A 63 7.29 -7.09 3.94
CA THR A 63 8.05 -6.87 5.19
C THR A 63 7.17 -6.82 6.42
N ASN A 64 5.92 -6.42 6.29
CA ASN A 64 4.95 -6.32 7.38
C ASN A 64 3.56 -6.74 6.90
N ILE A 65 2.82 -7.41 7.77
CA ILE A 65 1.41 -7.76 7.57
C ILE A 65 0.65 -7.38 8.83
N VAL A 66 -0.43 -6.61 8.67
CA VAL A 66 -1.23 -6.09 9.79
C VAL A 66 -2.71 -6.38 9.54
N ILE A 67 -3.40 -6.88 10.55
CA ILE A 67 -4.86 -7.00 10.54
C ILE A 67 -5.46 -5.82 11.31
N GLY A 68 -6.30 -5.05 10.65
CA GLY A 68 -7.05 -3.95 11.25
C GLY A 68 -8.43 -4.34 11.76
N GLY A 69 -9.31 -3.35 11.90
CA GLY A 69 -10.74 -3.51 12.10
C GLY A 69 -11.53 -3.55 10.80
N ASN A 70 -12.81 -3.19 10.87
CA ASN A 70 -13.66 -3.13 9.68
C ASN A 70 -13.45 -1.85 8.87
N ASP A 71 -12.93 -0.81 9.50
CA ASP A 71 -12.83 0.55 8.97
C ASP A 71 -11.51 1.26 9.24
N SER A 72 -10.57 0.59 9.90
CA SER A 72 -9.29 1.18 10.25
C SER A 72 -8.21 0.15 10.54
N VAL A 73 -6.97 0.50 10.24
CA VAL A 73 -5.77 -0.27 10.55
C VAL A 73 -4.71 0.64 11.15
N GLU A 74 -4.08 0.20 12.23
CA GLU A 74 -2.91 0.88 12.80
C GLU A 74 -1.65 0.44 12.06
N LEU A 75 -1.05 1.37 11.34
CA LEU A 75 0.13 1.09 10.55
C LEU A 75 1.40 1.23 11.40
N PRO A 76 2.33 0.25 11.37
CA PRO A 76 3.62 0.38 12.03
C PRO A 76 4.45 1.50 11.40
N ALA A 77 5.24 2.19 12.23
CA ALA A 77 6.16 3.21 11.74
C ALA A 77 7.19 2.59 10.79
N VAL A 78 7.51 3.32 9.72
CA VAL A 78 8.60 2.93 8.82
C VAL A 78 9.92 3.29 9.45
N GLU A 79 10.76 2.29 9.67
CA GLU A 79 12.10 2.48 10.20
C GLU A 79 13.06 2.99 9.10
N GLY A 80 14.04 3.79 9.51
CA GLY A 80 15.07 4.31 8.63
C GLY A 80 14.66 5.61 7.93
N ARG A 81 15.09 6.75 8.48
CA ARG A 81 14.85 8.06 7.88
C ARG A 81 15.78 8.29 6.70
N ARG A 82 15.24 8.26 5.50
CA ARG A 82 15.91 8.81 4.32
C ARG A 82 15.77 10.34 4.32
N GLY A 83 16.70 11.05 3.68
CA GLY A 83 16.68 12.51 3.56
C GLY A 83 15.34 13.07 3.03
N ILE A 84 15.14 14.38 3.14
CA ILE A 84 13.87 15.06 2.82
C ILE A 84 13.43 14.81 1.38
N GLY A 85 14.37 14.73 0.43
CA GLY A 85 14.08 14.48 -0.99
C GLY A 85 13.85 13.02 -1.39
N ARG A 86 13.78 12.09 -0.43
CA ARG A 86 13.62 10.65 -0.74
C ARG A 86 12.41 10.04 -0.07
N LEU A 87 11.72 9.18 -0.83
CA LEU A 87 10.65 8.34 -0.32
C LEU A 87 11.22 7.17 0.51
N SER A 88 10.37 6.52 1.30
CA SER A 88 10.78 5.49 2.25
C SER A 88 11.30 4.19 1.61
N GLY A 89 10.97 3.95 0.35
CA GLY A 89 11.25 2.68 -0.31
C GLY A 89 10.24 1.58 0.00
N ILE A 90 9.14 1.95 0.65
CA ILE A 90 8.05 1.05 1.05
C ILE A 90 6.76 1.56 0.43
N ARG A 91 5.98 0.67 -0.20
CA ARG A 91 4.58 0.92 -0.52
C ARG A 91 3.68 0.19 0.47
N CYS A 92 2.62 0.85 0.89
CA CYS A 92 1.59 0.28 1.74
C CYS A 92 0.41 -0.13 0.86
N VAL A 93 0.01 -1.38 0.95
CA VAL A 93 -1.21 -1.90 0.31
C VAL A 93 -2.18 -2.28 1.40
N HIS A 94 -3.41 -1.77 1.35
CA HIS A 94 -4.44 -2.15 2.30
C HIS A 94 -5.78 -2.39 1.61
N THR A 95 -6.66 -3.08 2.30
CA THR A 95 -7.98 -3.46 1.79
C THR A 95 -9.08 -2.72 2.53
N HIS A 96 -10.14 -2.35 1.80
CA HIS A 96 -11.38 -1.82 2.36
C HIS A 96 -12.51 -2.84 2.19
N PRO A 97 -13.00 -3.45 3.28
CA PRO A 97 -14.09 -4.44 3.21
C PRO A 97 -15.41 -3.89 2.67
N ASN A 98 -15.60 -2.56 2.72
CA ASN A 98 -16.80 -1.88 2.25
C ASN A 98 -16.86 -1.69 0.71
N GLY A 99 -15.85 -2.15 -0.02
CA GLY A 99 -15.79 -2.06 -1.48
C GLY A 99 -15.32 -0.72 -2.04
N ASN A 100 -15.04 0.28 -1.21
CA ASN A 100 -14.60 1.60 -1.65
C ASN A 100 -13.09 1.61 -1.93
N PRO A 101 -12.64 1.81 -3.19
CA PRO A 101 -11.22 1.86 -3.52
C PRO A 101 -10.58 3.23 -3.28
N VAL A 102 -11.36 4.24 -2.91
CA VAL A 102 -10.86 5.62 -2.75
C VAL A 102 -10.06 5.76 -1.45
N LEU A 103 -8.95 6.46 -1.52
CA LEU A 103 -8.13 6.77 -0.35
C LEU A 103 -8.88 7.72 0.58
N SER A 104 -8.85 7.42 1.87
CA SER A 104 -9.37 8.31 2.92
C SER A 104 -8.37 9.42 3.27
N GLY A 105 -8.83 10.42 4.02
CA GLY A 105 -7.93 11.45 4.58
C GLY A 105 -6.85 10.87 5.48
N VAL A 106 -7.15 9.78 6.19
CA VAL A 106 -6.19 9.04 7.03
C VAL A 106 -5.13 8.37 6.18
N ASP A 107 -5.52 7.80 5.03
CA ASP A 107 -4.58 7.17 4.09
C ASP A 107 -3.60 8.20 3.51
N PHE A 108 -4.07 9.38 3.12
CA PHE A 108 -3.21 10.47 2.67
C PHE A 108 -2.28 10.99 3.77
N SER A 109 -2.76 11.05 5.00
CA SER A 109 -1.91 11.42 6.14
C SER A 109 -0.81 10.39 6.38
N ALA A 110 -1.14 9.10 6.33
CA ALA A 110 -0.18 8.00 6.45
C ALA A 110 0.84 8.02 5.31
N LEU A 111 0.39 8.25 4.07
CA LEU A 111 1.24 8.39 2.89
C LEU A 111 2.31 9.47 3.10
N LYS A 112 1.91 10.65 3.55
CA LYS A 112 2.83 11.79 3.78
C LYS A 112 3.74 11.56 4.98
N ASN A 113 3.19 11.13 6.10
CA ASN A 113 3.94 10.96 7.35
C ASN A 113 5.02 9.88 7.25
N ASN A 114 4.75 8.81 6.55
CA ASN A 114 5.70 7.70 6.33
C ASN A 114 6.49 7.85 5.02
N LYS A 115 6.18 8.84 4.21
CA LYS A 115 6.75 9.03 2.86
C LYS A 115 6.71 7.74 2.03
N PHE A 116 5.60 7.03 2.09
CA PHE A 116 5.45 5.81 1.30
C PHE A 116 5.68 6.06 -0.19
N ASP A 117 6.24 5.09 -0.88
CA ASP A 117 6.34 5.11 -2.33
C ASP A 117 4.97 5.17 -2.99
N ALA A 118 4.00 4.48 -2.41
CA ALA A 118 2.58 4.58 -2.72
C ALA A 118 1.74 4.11 -1.54
N MET A 119 0.50 4.59 -1.49
CA MET A 119 -0.58 4.04 -0.67
C MET A 119 -1.60 3.42 -1.62
N VAL A 120 -1.79 2.11 -1.56
CA VAL A 120 -2.71 1.36 -2.42
C VAL A 120 -3.92 0.94 -1.61
N THR A 121 -5.11 1.20 -2.13
CA THR A 121 -6.38 0.79 -1.53
C THR A 121 -7.10 -0.17 -2.45
N ILE A 122 -7.37 -1.38 -1.98
CA ILE A 122 -8.19 -2.38 -2.68
C ILE A 122 -9.60 -2.32 -2.10
N GLY A 123 -10.55 -1.87 -2.89
CA GLY A 123 -11.98 -1.95 -2.56
C GLY A 123 -12.48 -3.36 -2.81
N VAL A 124 -12.73 -4.11 -1.73
CA VAL A 124 -13.14 -5.52 -1.83
C VAL A 124 -14.63 -5.62 -2.09
N THR A 125 -14.98 -6.19 -3.24
CA THR A 125 -16.37 -6.35 -3.65
C THR A 125 -16.95 -7.66 -3.09
N ALA A 126 -18.04 -7.54 -2.31
CA ALA A 126 -18.77 -8.69 -1.81
C ALA A 126 -20.11 -8.83 -2.60
N PRO A 127 -20.59 -10.07 -2.87
CA PRO A 127 -20.00 -11.35 -2.45
C PRO A 127 -18.90 -11.88 -3.37
N ASP A 128 -18.59 -11.20 -4.48
CA ASP A 128 -17.61 -11.65 -5.46
C ASP A 128 -16.34 -10.77 -5.38
N TYR A 129 -15.36 -11.20 -4.58
CA TYR A 129 -14.10 -10.50 -4.41
C TYR A 129 -13.28 -10.39 -5.72
N THR A 130 -13.57 -11.23 -6.72
CA THR A 130 -12.88 -11.19 -8.03
C THR A 130 -13.20 -9.90 -8.82
N GLN A 131 -14.27 -9.20 -8.45
CA GLN A 131 -14.65 -7.91 -9.02
C GLN A 131 -14.03 -6.71 -8.28
N SER A 132 -13.15 -6.96 -7.33
CA SER A 132 -12.47 -5.91 -6.58
C SER A 132 -11.64 -5.02 -7.50
N ILE A 133 -11.57 -3.74 -7.13
CA ILE A 133 -10.84 -2.70 -7.86
C ILE A 133 -9.91 -1.98 -6.90
N LEU A 134 -8.92 -1.28 -7.42
CA LEU A 134 -7.98 -0.54 -6.59
C LEU A 134 -7.70 0.86 -7.11
N SER A 135 -7.35 1.74 -6.18
CA SER A 135 -6.73 3.03 -6.46
C SER A 135 -5.43 3.15 -5.68
N PHE A 136 -4.58 4.06 -6.07
CA PHE A 136 -3.38 4.35 -5.29
C PHE A 136 -3.07 5.84 -5.27
N GLY A 137 -2.50 6.29 -4.16
CA GLY A 137 -2.01 7.64 -3.97
C GLY A 137 -0.49 7.68 -3.95
N MET A 138 0.07 8.77 -4.43
CA MET A 138 1.51 9.04 -4.43
C MET A 138 1.79 10.48 -4.05
N ILE A 139 2.95 10.71 -3.42
CA ILE A 139 3.54 12.04 -3.32
C ILE A 139 4.10 12.38 -4.72
N VAL A 140 3.62 13.49 -5.31
CA VAL A 140 4.02 13.88 -6.67
C VAL A 140 4.86 15.16 -6.71
N GLY A 141 5.06 15.81 -5.58
CA GLY A 141 5.88 17.01 -5.49
C GLY A 141 5.80 17.70 -4.13
N LEU A 142 6.35 18.91 -4.09
CA LEU A 142 6.29 19.83 -2.97
C LEU A 142 5.65 21.14 -3.43
N ASP A 143 4.84 21.74 -2.57
CA ASP A 143 4.30 23.07 -2.79
C ASP A 143 5.32 24.18 -2.41
N LYS A 144 4.87 25.44 -2.42
CA LYS A 144 5.73 26.58 -2.08
C LYS A 144 6.14 26.63 -0.60
N GLU A 145 5.39 25.94 0.26
CA GLU A 145 5.61 25.85 1.69
C GLU A 145 6.33 24.54 2.09
N GLU A 146 6.91 23.86 1.09
CA GLU A 146 7.60 22.57 1.25
C GLU A 146 6.70 21.44 1.80
N GLN A 147 5.37 21.55 1.61
CA GLN A 147 4.43 20.49 1.95
C GLN A 147 4.26 19.51 0.78
N PHE A 148 4.09 18.23 1.09
CA PHE A 148 3.88 17.21 0.07
C PHE A 148 2.55 17.40 -0.65
N ILE A 149 2.64 17.44 -1.97
CA ILE A 149 1.49 17.36 -2.87
C ILE A 149 1.26 15.89 -3.20
N CYS A 150 0.04 15.41 -2.99
CA CYS A 150 -0.37 14.04 -3.30
C CYS A 150 -1.36 14.03 -4.45
N ALA A 151 -1.32 12.94 -5.23
CA ALA A 151 -2.31 12.65 -6.26
C ALA A 151 -2.82 11.22 -6.10
N GLU A 152 -4.07 10.99 -6.49
CA GLU A 152 -4.72 9.69 -6.51
C GLU A 152 -5.01 9.28 -7.93
N TYR A 153 -4.78 8.00 -8.22
CA TYR A 153 -4.96 7.39 -9.53
C TYR A 153 -5.88 6.18 -9.42
N GLY A 154 -6.75 6.02 -10.39
CA GLY A 154 -7.70 4.91 -10.45
C GLY A 154 -9.17 5.40 -10.46
N PRO A 155 -10.14 4.48 -10.21
CA PRO A 155 -9.90 3.07 -9.93
C PRO A 155 -9.46 2.27 -11.15
N PHE A 156 -8.72 1.18 -10.88
CA PHE A 156 -8.25 0.22 -11.87
C PHE A 156 -8.81 -1.17 -11.56
N SER A 157 -8.98 -2.02 -12.56
CA SER A 157 -9.07 -3.46 -12.34
C SER A 157 -7.74 -3.98 -11.78
N LEU A 158 -7.74 -5.16 -11.17
CA LEU A 158 -6.51 -5.72 -10.61
C LEU A 158 -5.48 -6.03 -11.71
N GLU A 159 -5.94 -6.44 -12.90
CA GLU A 159 -5.09 -6.70 -14.06
C GLU A 159 -4.51 -5.41 -14.64
N GLU A 160 -5.30 -4.34 -14.72
CA GLU A 160 -4.81 -3.01 -15.15
C GLU A 160 -3.74 -2.47 -14.20
N ALA A 161 -3.95 -2.66 -12.88
CA ALA A 161 -2.99 -2.23 -11.86
C ALA A 161 -1.65 -2.98 -11.95
N GLU A 162 -1.69 -4.29 -12.27
CA GLU A 162 -0.49 -5.11 -12.47
C GLU A 162 0.39 -4.60 -13.63
N ALA A 163 -0.24 -4.01 -14.67
CA ALA A 163 0.46 -3.51 -15.85
C ALA A 163 1.15 -2.16 -15.63
N ILE A 164 0.94 -1.49 -14.50
CA ILE A 164 1.54 -0.17 -14.22
C ILE A 164 3.05 -0.34 -13.99
N ASN A 165 3.85 0.43 -14.73
CA ASN A 165 5.30 0.51 -14.51
C ASN A 165 5.62 1.44 -13.33
N PHE A 166 5.46 0.91 -12.13
CA PHE A 166 5.58 1.65 -10.88
C PHE A 166 7.00 2.16 -10.63
N LEU A 167 8.02 1.39 -10.97
CA LEU A 167 9.42 1.78 -10.74
C LEU A 167 9.80 3.04 -11.52
N ASN A 168 9.35 3.18 -12.76
CA ASN A 168 9.59 4.38 -13.56
C ASN A 168 8.92 5.62 -12.94
N VAL A 169 7.71 5.46 -12.40
CA VAL A 169 6.99 6.56 -11.75
C VAL A 169 7.73 7.02 -10.49
N ILE A 170 8.17 6.09 -9.65
CA ILE A 170 8.96 6.40 -8.44
C ILE A 170 10.25 7.14 -8.78
N ASN A 171 11.00 6.65 -9.77
CA ASN A 171 12.25 7.28 -10.18
C ASN A 171 12.03 8.73 -10.67
N THR A 172 10.94 8.96 -11.38
CA THR A 172 10.58 10.30 -11.86
C THR A 172 10.24 11.22 -10.70
N ILE A 173 9.46 10.75 -9.73
CA ILE A 173 9.08 11.54 -8.55
C ILE A 173 10.30 11.89 -7.71
N GLU A 174 11.18 10.95 -7.42
CA GLU A 174 12.39 11.22 -6.63
C GLU A 174 13.30 12.27 -7.31
N ARG A 175 13.40 12.26 -8.63
CA ARG A 175 14.12 13.32 -9.37
C ARG A 175 13.49 14.70 -9.20
N ILE A 176 12.16 14.78 -9.16
CA ILE A 176 11.43 16.04 -8.92
C ILE A 176 11.70 16.55 -7.49
N LEU A 177 11.61 15.67 -6.50
CA LEU A 177 11.85 16.01 -5.09
C LEU A 177 13.30 16.45 -4.86
N ASP A 178 14.27 15.73 -5.42
CA ASP A 178 15.70 16.07 -5.30
C ASP A 178 16.02 17.45 -5.90
N LYS A 179 15.45 17.78 -7.06
CA LYS A 179 15.65 19.09 -7.69
C LYS A 179 15.12 20.26 -6.85
N LYS A 180 13.96 20.08 -6.20
CA LYS A 180 13.37 21.13 -5.34
C LYS A 180 14.15 21.33 -4.05
N THR A 181 14.65 20.27 -3.44
CA THR A 181 15.46 20.35 -2.23
C THR A 181 16.85 20.96 -2.49
N SER A 182 17.43 20.75 -3.67
CA SER A 182 18.72 21.34 -4.07
C SER A 182 18.63 22.83 -4.42
N SER A 183 17.46 23.35 -4.80
CA SER A 183 17.24 24.76 -5.14
C SER A 183 16.90 25.64 -3.93
N SER A 184 16.62 25.02 -2.77
CA SER A 184 16.29 25.71 -1.49
C SER A 184 17.48 25.85 -0.53
N SER A 185 18.65 25.40 -0.93
CA SER A 185 19.92 25.48 -0.14
C SER A 185 20.85 26.57 -0.66
#